data_3b29462a4e62dde27dd9b4a759855384
#
_entry.id   3b29462a4e62dde27dd9b4a759855384
#
_cell.length_a   1.000
_cell.length_b   1.000
_cell.length_c   1.000
_cell.angle_alpha   90.00
_cell.angle_beta   90.00
_cell.angle_gamma   90.00
#
_symmetry.space_group_name_H-M   'P 1'
#
loop_
_entity.id
_entity.type
_entity.pdbx_description
1 polymer ?
#
loop_
_entity_poly.entity_id
_entity_poly.type
_entity_poly.pdbx_seq_one_letter_code
_entity_poly.pdbx_strand_id
1 'polypeptide(L)'
;MSHAPHTARRLMLTVLLALHMTAAGAATLAGGPMAGPATPARVGIWLMTDGPAKVQLEYWPLAQPAAVKRSAPVAASTERGHSARVELEGLQPATRYAYRVLIDGTAVELDDTPAFTTAPADALAPRELLIATGSCSYIPDPPHALTKDSFGAGFEIFDTIAARQADVMLWLGDNIYYRDSDFEPADEAAARMHQRWAATRSFAPLQRLLRTGQHVAIWDDHDYGPNNANREFALKATALAHFKDYWANPGYGLPDVPGVFTRVPLGDVELFLLDDRYHRDDDAGTDPARTMLGARQLAWLRDALRDSHATFKLVVNGSRMLSDRPSAEQRGGEGWHNFPAERQAFMDWLVAQRIDGVFFISGDIHYTHLTERERPGTYPLTELTCSPLTARVHPRPFPVREMAGTLVTQRNFCTLQFSGPAGARVLRVAAWDTAGTRQWEAEFPATRLQTP
;
A
#
# COMPACT_ATOMS: atom_id res chain seq x y z
N MET A 1 44.18 79.10 41.66
CA MET A 1 42.79 78.85 41.32
C MET A 1 42.72 78.55 39.84
N SER A 2 42.68 77.27 39.48
CA SER A 2 42.62 76.88 38.05
C SER A 2 41.83 75.55 37.97
N HIS A 3 40.67 75.68 37.34
CA HIS A 3 39.81 74.54 37.07
C HIS A 3 40.24 73.83 35.78
N ALA A 4 40.55 72.52 35.84
CA ALA A 4 40.71 71.68 34.64
C ALA A 4 39.41 70.89 34.35
N PRO A 5 38.96 70.73 33.08
CA PRO A 5 37.80 69.98 32.74
C PRO A 5 38.14 68.51 32.48
N HIS A 6 37.35 67.62 33.08
CA HIS A 6 37.39 66.18 32.82
C HIS A 6 36.67 65.87 31.50
N THR A 7 37.42 65.37 30.52
CA THR A 7 36.88 64.79 29.27
C THR A 7 36.58 63.29 29.48
N ALA A 8 35.29 62.91 29.53
CA ALA A 8 34.85 61.52 29.55
C ALA A 8 34.91 60.94 28.14
N ARG A 9 35.80 60.00 27.91
CA ARG A 9 35.82 59.15 26.70
C ARG A 9 34.73 58.08 26.83
N ARG A 10 33.68 58.18 26.03
CA ARG A 10 32.72 57.07 25.82
C ARG A 10 33.33 56.02 24.93
N LEU A 11 33.59 54.84 25.49
CA LEU A 11 33.99 53.63 24.77
C LEU A 11 32.70 53.02 24.14
N MET A 12 32.55 53.08 22.83
CA MET A 12 31.51 52.41 22.08
C MET A 12 31.94 50.93 21.89
N LEU A 13 31.30 50.03 22.66
CA LEU A 13 31.50 48.57 22.52
C LEU A 13 30.60 48.07 21.39
N THR A 14 31.17 47.86 20.19
CA THR A 14 30.46 47.25 19.06
C THR A 14 30.42 45.74 19.31
N VAL A 15 29.28 45.22 19.74
CA VAL A 15 29.02 43.77 19.82
C VAL A 15 28.75 43.28 18.40
N LEU A 16 29.73 42.62 17.79
CA LEU A 16 29.49 41.82 16.59
C LEU A 16 28.73 40.56 17.01
N LEU A 17 27.44 40.50 16.70
CA LEU A 17 26.66 39.26 16.74
C LEU A 17 27.13 38.43 15.53
N ALA A 18 28.02 37.50 15.75
CA ALA A 18 28.31 36.45 14.77
C ALA A 18 27.11 35.52 14.71
N LEU A 19 26.25 35.67 13.68
CA LEU A 19 25.26 34.64 13.31
C LEU A 19 26.06 33.39 12.96
N HIS A 20 26.10 32.43 13.86
CA HIS A 20 26.48 31.07 13.55
C HIS A 20 25.32 30.48 12.72
N MET A 21 25.39 30.64 11.38
CA MET A 21 24.65 29.77 10.48
C MET A 21 25.27 28.38 10.65
N THR A 22 24.68 27.53 11.48
CA THR A 22 24.90 26.09 11.39
C THR A 22 24.55 25.72 9.94
N ALA A 23 25.53 25.35 9.15
CA ALA A 23 25.28 24.74 7.85
C ALA A 23 24.38 23.53 8.12
N ALA A 24 23.09 23.61 7.80
CA ALA A 24 22.26 22.42 7.76
C ALA A 24 22.97 21.46 6.81
N GLY A 25 23.30 20.27 7.30
CA GLY A 25 23.88 19.21 6.46
C GLY A 25 23.01 19.03 5.22
N ALA A 26 23.61 18.69 4.09
CA ALA A 26 22.85 18.36 2.88
C ALA A 26 21.84 17.25 3.20
N ALA A 27 20.59 17.43 2.78
CA ALA A 27 19.56 16.41 3.00
C ALA A 27 19.94 15.10 2.29
N THR A 28 19.58 13.96 2.91
CA THR A 28 19.86 12.62 2.39
C THR A 28 18.56 11.84 2.13
N LEU A 29 18.65 10.75 1.36
CA LEU A 29 17.52 9.86 1.12
C LEU A 29 17.22 9.07 2.41
N ALA A 30 16.04 9.26 2.98
CA ALA A 30 15.58 8.58 4.18
C ALA A 30 14.67 7.37 3.86
N GLY A 31 13.98 7.36 2.73
CA GLY A 31 13.10 6.25 2.34
C GLY A 31 12.85 6.19 0.85
N GLY A 32 12.72 4.96 0.33
CA GLY A 32 12.53 4.70 -1.09
C GLY A 32 13.82 4.68 -1.91
N PRO A 33 13.78 5.03 -3.22
CA PRO A 33 12.61 5.40 -4.00
C PRO A 33 11.64 4.24 -4.24
N MET A 34 10.35 4.54 -4.47
CA MET A 34 9.31 3.56 -4.68
C MET A 34 8.45 3.95 -5.90
N ALA A 35 8.43 3.10 -6.92
CA ALA A 35 7.61 3.32 -8.10
C ALA A 35 6.15 2.95 -7.84
N GLY A 36 5.21 3.81 -8.22
CA GLY A 36 3.80 3.46 -8.31
C GLY A 36 3.47 2.69 -9.61
N PRO A 37 2.21 2.29 -9.80
CA PRO A 37 1.77 1.63 -11.03
C PRO A 37 2.00 2.53 -12.24
N ALA A 38 2.76 2.02 -13.22
CA ALA A 38 3.06 2.73 -14.44
C ALA A 38 1.95 2.53 -15.49
N THR A 39 1.49 3.61 -16.09
CA THR A 39 0.69 3.58 -17.31
C THR A 39 1.58 3.41 -18.55
N PRO A 40 1.05 3.31 -19.78
CA PRO A 40 1.89 3.28 -20.99
C PRO A 40 2.82 4.49 -21.15
N ALA A 41 2.49 5.65 -20.55
CA ALA A 41 3.19 6.91 -20.77
C ALA A 41 3.61 7.66 -19.50
N ARG A 42 3.26 7.16 -18.29
CA ARG A 42 3.50 7.89 -17.01
C ARG A 42 3.74 6.94 -15.86
N VAL A 43 4.51 7.42 -14.86
CA VAL A 43 4.71 6.77 -13.56
C VAL A 43 5.00 7.83 -12.49
N GLY A 44 4.44 7.67 -11.30
CA GLY A 44 4.82 8.42 -10.12
C GLY A 44 5.89 7.67 -9.33
N ILE A 45 6.98 8.34 -8.96
CA ILE A 45 8.02 7.80 -8.09
C ILE A 45 7.98 8.54 -6.77
N TRP A 46 7.70 7.82 -5.71
CA TRP A 46 7.72 8.34 -4.34
C TRP A 46 9.10 8.17 -3.71
N LEU A 47 9.50 9.14 -2.90
CA LEU A 47 10.67 9.04 -2.02
C LEU A 47 10.53 10.01 -0.83
N MET A 48 11.38 9.83 0.18
CA MET A 48 11.44 10.68 1.36
C MET A 48 12.89 11.05 1.68
N THR A 49 13.11 12.31 2.07
CA THR A 49 14.41 12.82 2.54
C THR A 49 14.37 13.03 4.07
N ASP A 50 15.54 13.19 4.69
CA ASP A 50 15.66 13.46 6.14
C ASP A 50 15.51 14.95 6.49
N GLY A 51 15.37 15.82 5.50
CA GLY A 51 15.15 17.25 5.62
C GLY A 51 14.60 17.85 4.34
N PRO A 52 14.22 19.14 4.32
CA PRO A 52 13.75 19.83 3.13
C PRO A 52 14.80 19.79 2.01
N ALA A 53 14.39 19.41 0.79
CA ALA A 53 15.28 19.28 -0.35
C ALA A 53 14.56 19.47 -1.69
N LYS A 54 15.31 19.69 -2.76
CA LYS A 54 14.83 19.58 -4.14
C LYS A 54 15.21 18.22 -4.69
N VAL A 55 14.20 17.46 -5.09
CA VAL A 55 14.36 16.12 -5.63
C VAL A 55 14.13 16.12 -7.12
N GLN A 56 14.97 15.41 -7.86
CA GLN A 56 14.82 15.14 -9.29
C GLN A 56 15.16 13.67 -9.56
N LEU A 57 14.74 13.17 -10.70
CA LEU A 57 15.14 11.86 -11.21
C LEU A 57 15.86 12.03 -12.55
N GLU A 58 16.96 11.31 -12.73
CA GLU A 58 17.48 10.97 -14.02
C GLU A 58 16.98 9.57 -14.39
N TYR A 59 16.47 9.41 -15.61
CA TYR A 59 15.88 8.16 -16.05
C TYR A 59 16.16 7.90 -17.53
N TRP A 60 16.24 6.62 -17.90
CA TRP A 60 16.55 6.19 -19.26
C TRP A 60 15.93 4.81 -19.56
N PRO A 61 15.57 4.53 -20.82
CA PRO A 61 15.24 3.17 -21.22
C PRO A 61 16.45 2.26 -20.99
N LEU A 62 16.24 1.12 -20.34
CA LEU A 62 17.35 0.21 -19.99
C LEU A 62 18.10 -0.28 -21.24
N ALA A 63 17.42 -0.41 -22.39
CA ALA A 63 18.00 -0.74 -23.69
C ALA A 63 18.79 0.41 -24.34
N GLN A 64 18.68 1.65 -23.81
CA GLN A 64 19.31 2.85 -24.35
C GLN A 64 19.92 3.69 -23.22
N PRO A 65 20.96 3.22 -22.52
CA PRO A 65 21.48 3.87 -21.31
C PRO A 65 22.06 5.26 -21.54
N ALA A 66 22.40 5.61 -22.78
CA ALA A 66 22.86 6.96 -23.12
C ALA A 66 21.70 7.98 -23.29
N ALA A 67 20.45 7.53 -23.40
CA ALA A 67 19.28 8.41 -23.59
C ALA A 67 18.74 8.93 -22.24
N VAL A 68 19.62 9.48 -21.40
CA VAL A 68 19.27 10.01 -20.09
C VAL A 68 18.39 11.24 -20.22
N LYS A 69 17.27 11.23 -19.54
CA LYS A 69 16.37 12.38 -19.33
C LYS A 69 16.37 12.77 -17.85
N ARG A 70 16.00 14.02 -17.56
CA ARG A 70 15.86 14.53 -16.19
C ARG A 70 14.44 15.06 -15.97
N SER A 71 13.85 14.74 -14.82
CA SER A 71 12.55 15.26 -14.42
C SER A 71 12.61 16.75 -14.04
N ALA A 72 11.46 17.40 -13.97
CA ALA A 72 11.33 18.65 -13.24
C ALA A 72 11.67 18.44 -11.75
N PRO A 73 12.18 19.47 -11.04
CA PRO A 73 12.42 19.39 -9.61
C PRO A 73 11.11 19.41 -8.82
N VAL A 74 11.05 18.61 -7.76
CA VAL A 74 9.94 18.55 -6.80
C VAL A 74 10.50 18.84 -5.40
N ALA A 75 9.78 19.63 -4.61
CA ALA A 75 10.16 19.89 -3.22
C ALA A 75 9.73 18.73 -2.32
N ALA A 76 10.68 18.19 -1.55
CA ALA A 76 10.43 17.43 -0.34
C ALA A 76 10.29 18.41 0.81
N SER A 77 9.05 18.76 1.17
CA SER A 77 8.78 19.84 2.12
C SER A 77 8.40 19.31 3.50
N THR A 78 8.56 20.14 4.53
CA THR A 78 8.23 19.80 5.91
C THR A 78 6.73 19.50 6.08
N GLU A 79 5.86 20.21 5.36
CA GLU A 79 4.40 20.03 5.42
C GLU A 79 3.98 18.62 4.95
N ARG A 80 4.81 17.97 4.13
CA ARG A 80 4.59 16.62 3.63
C ARG A 80 5.56 15.60 4.25
N GLY A 81 6.14 15.90 5.44
CA GLY A 81 7.12 15.05 6.12
C GLY A 81 8.33 14.72 5.27
N HIS A 82 8.76 15.67 4.47
CA HIS A 82 9.87 15.55 3.53
C HIS A 82 9.67 14.45 2.46
N SER A 83 8.41 14.01 2.25
CA SER A 83 8.08 13.14 1.12
C SER A 83 7.96 13.95 -0.17
N ALA A 84 8.30 13.31 -1.27
CA ALA A 84 8.12 13.85 -2.61
C ALA A 84 7.60 12.77 -3.55
N ARG A 85 6.75 13.17 -4.49
CA ARG A 85 6.32 12.32 -5.61
C ARG A 85 6.72 13.00 -6.91
N VAL A 86 7.62 12.36 -7.66
CA VAL A 86 8.10 12.83 -8.96
C VAL A 86 7.32 12.11 -10.05
N GLU A 87 6.57 12.86 -10.85
CA GLU A 87 5.86 12.31 -12.01
C GLU A 87 6.78 12.31 -13.24
N LEU A 88 6.92 11.15 -13.86
CA LEU A 88 7.58 10.99 -15.16
C LEU A 88 6.52 10.81 -16.23
N GLU A 89 6.59 11.61 -17.27
CA GLU A 89 5.64 11.62 -18.39
C GLU A 89 6.34 11.46 -19.73
N GLY A 90 5.58 11.19 -20.81
CA GLY A 90 6.13 11.00 -22.14
C GLY A 90 7.03 9.76 -22.27
N LEU A 91 6.72 8.74 -21.46
CA LEU A 91 7.38 7.44 -21.51
C LEU A 91 6.90 6.62 -22.72
N GLN A 92 7.70 5.64 -23.13
CA GLN A 92 7.33 4.68 -24.16
C GLN A 92 6.60 3.49 -23.54
N PRO A 93 5.55 2.96 -24.18
CA PRO A 93 4.84 1.76 -23.72
C PRO A 93 5.76 0.51 -23.68
N ALA A 94 5.41 -0.45 -22.83
CA ALA A 94 6.09 -1.75 -22.68
C ALA A 94 7.62 -1.62 -22.58
N THR A 95 8.12 -0.56 -21.94
CA THR A 95 9.53 -0.24 -21.87
C THR A 95 10.02 -0.27 -20.43
N ARG A 96 11.14 -0.96 -20.19
CA ARG A 96 11.80 -0.98 -18.90
C ARG A 96 12.73 0.22 -18.78
N TYR A 97 12.50 1.05 -17.76
CA TYR A 97 13.30 2.23 -17.43
C TYR A 97 14.10 1.98 -16.16
N ALA A 98 15.36 2.38 -16.18
CA ALA A 98 16.16 2.57 -14.99
C ALA A 98 16.15 4.05 -14.59
N TYR A 99 16.36 4.35 -13.30
CA TYR A 99 16.45 5.72 -12.82
C TYR A 99 17.37 5.86 -11.62
N ARG A 100 17.83 7.08 -11.36
CA ARG A 100 18.55 7.46 -10.14
C ARG A 100 17.97 8.73 -9.53
N VAL A 101 18.08 8.85 -8.23
CA VAL A 101 17.62 10.01 -7.45
C VAL A 101 18.72 11.07 -7.42
N LEU A 102 18.33 12.33 -7.57
CA LEU A 102 19.15 13.49 -7.31
C LEU A 102 18.51 14.28 -6.15
N ILE A 103 19.29 14.57 -5.11
CA ILE A 103 18.90 15.45 -4.00
C ILE A 103 19.78 16.69 -4.08
N ASP A 104 19.17 17.86 -4.22
CA ASP A 104 19.83 19.16 -4.43
C ASP A 104 20.88 19.12 -5.55
N GLY A 105 20.58 18.35 -6.61
CA GLY A 105 21.42 18.17 -7.79
C GLY A 105 22.52 17.10 -7.66
N THR A 106 22.70 16.50 -6.49
CA THR A 106 23.68 15.45 -6.24
C THR A 106 23.04 14.07 -6.35
N ALA A 107 23.67 13.16 -7.12
CA ALA A 107 23.19 11.79 -7.26
C ALA A 107 23.32 11.01 -5.94
N VAL A 108 22.28 10.25 -5.63
CA VAL A 108 22.24 9.32 -4.49
C VAL A 108 22.79 7.97 -4.95
N GLU A 109 23.81 7.49 -4.28
CA GLU A 109 24.35 6.14 -4.51
C GLU A 109 23.45 5.11 -3.80
N LEU A 110 23.00 4.12 -4.53
CA LEU A 110 22.23 2.98 -4.05
C LEU A 110 22.93 1.68 -4.45
N ASP A 111 22.76 0.64 -3.65
CA ASP A 111 23.34 -0.68 -3.94
C ASP A 111 22.81 -1.28 -5.23
N ASP A 112 21.54 -0.99 -5.55
CA ASP A 112 20.85 -1.43 -6.77
C ASP A 112 20.37 -0.23 -7.59
N THR A 113 20.35 -0.35 -8.91
CA THR A 113 19.70 0.64 -9.77
C THR A 113 18.20 0.37 -9.84
N PRO A 114 17.35 1.25 -9.27
CA PRO A 114 15.92 1.06 -9.32
C PRO A 114 15.38 1.10 -10.75
N ALA A 115 14.35 0.31 -11.02
CA ALA A 115 13.75 0.21 -12.33
C ALA A 115 12.25 -0.06 -12.26
N PHE A 116 11.51 0.36 -13.28
CA PHE A 116 10.10 0.03 -13.49
C PHE A 116 9.84 -0.30 -14.96
N THR A 117 8.71 -0.94 -15.25
CA THR A 117 8.29 -1.23 -16.62
C THR A 117 6.94 -0.55 -16.88
N THR A 118 6.85 0.24 -17.95
CA THR A 118 5.59 0.87 -18.36
C THR A 118 4.60 -0.19 -18.89
N ALA A 119 3.31 0.07 -18.71
CA ALA A 119 2.27 -0.78 -19.27
C ALA A 119 2.34 -0.81 -20.81
N PRO A 120 1.87 -1.89 -21.46
CA PRO A 120 1.73 -1.92 -22.92
C PRO A 120 0.70 -0.91 -23.40
N ALA A 121 0.77 -0.52 -24.67
CA ALA A 121 -0.22 0.37 -25.29
C ALA A 121 -1.62 -0.27 -25.36
N ASP A 122 -1.68 -1.57 -25.60
CA ASP A 122 -2.91 -2.36 -25.48
C ASP A 122 -3.15 -2.68 -24.01
N ALA A 123 -4.15 -2.04 -23.43
CA ALA A 123 -4.49 -2.17 -22.01
C ALA A 123 -4.99 -3.57 -21.61
N LEU A 124 -5.35 -4.42 -22.58
CA LEU A 124 -5.85 -5.79 -22.36
C LEU A 124 -4.87 -6.87 -22.83
N ALA A 125 -3.69 -6.48 -23.31
CA ALA A 125 -2.70 -7.44 -23.77
C ALA A 125 -2.33 -8.45 -22.64
N PRO A 126 -2.50 -9.76 -22.86
CA PRO A 126 -2.02 -10.77 -21.93
C PRO A 126 -0.52 -10.66 -21.75
N ARG A 127 -0.08 -10.72 -20.51
CA ARG A 127 1.36 -10.72 -20.19
C ARG A 127 1.65 -11.67 -19.03
N GLU A 128 2.87 -12.14 -18.97
CA GLU A 128 3.39 -12.72 -17.73
C GLU A 128 3.41 -11.61 -16.68
N LEU A 129 2.78 -11.86 -15.54
CA LEU A 129 2.69 -10.88 -14.44
C LEU A 129 2.85 -11.61 -13.11
N LEU A 130 3.74 -11.11 -12.27
CA LEU A 130 3.93 -11.58 -10.91
C LEU A 130 3.57 -10.47 -9.93
N ILE A 131 2.56 -10.70 -9.09
CA ILE A 131 2.20 -9.83 -7.98
C ILE A 131 2.62 -10.51 -6.68
N ALA A 132 3.42 -9.84 -5.84
CA ALA A 132 3.61 -10.20 -4.45
C ALA A 132 2.61 -9.43 -3.59
N THR A 133 2.11 -10.03 -2.51
CA THR A 133 1.09 -9.39 -1.68
C THR A 133 1.18 -9.84 -0.22
N GLY A 134 0.67 -8.99 0.68
CA GLY A 134 0.52 -9.26 2.10
C GLY A 134 0.06 -8.02 2.86
N SER A 135 -0.34 -8.21 4.10
CA SER A 135 -0.81 -7.18 5.04
C SER A 135 -0.11 -7.28 6.38
N CYS A 136 -0.44 -6.39 7.30
CA CYS A 136 -0.02 -6.45 8.70
C CYS A 136 1.51 -6.37 8.84
N SER A 137 2.05 -5.24 8.35
CA SER A 137 3.49 -4.91 8.37
C SER A 137 3.83 -4.11 9.63
N TYR A 138 3.79 -4.77 10.80
CA TYR A 138 4.11 -4.12 12.07
C TYR A 138 5.61 -3.91 12.22
N ILE A 139 6.03 -2.67 12.41
CA ILE A 139 7.40 -2.28 12.75
C ILE A 139 7.38 -1.71 14.18
N PRO A 140 8.14 -2.29 15.13
CA PRO A 140 8.19 -1.81 16.52
C PRO A 140 8.95 -0.50 16.63
N ASP A 141 8.63 0.27 17.67
CA ASP A 141 9.38 1.49 18.01
C ASP A 141 10.73 1.12 18.65
N PRO A 142 11.83 1.84 18.31
CA PRO A 142 13.09 1.66 19.03
C PRO A 142 12.95 2.13 20.51
N PRO A 143 13.65 1.50 21.47
CA PRO A 143 14.65 0.44 21.36
C PRO A 143 14.15 -0.94 21.83
N HIS A 144 13.19 -1.54 21.15
CA HIS A 144 12.68 -2.84 21.58
C HIS A 144 13.63 -3.98 21.17
N ALA A 145 13.99 -4.84 22.16
CA ALA A 145 14.63 -6.11 21.85
C ALA A 145 13.65 -6.98 21.04
N LEU A 146 14.00 -7.28 19.79
CA LEU A 146 13.17 -8.10 18.92
C LEU A 146 13.44 -9.57 19.21
N THR A 147 12.41 -10.31 19.58
CA THR A 147 12.43 -11.78 19.66
C THR A 147 11.47 -12.33 18.60
N LYS A 148 11.58 -13.63 18.29
CA LYS A 148 10.62 -14.28 17.37
C LYS A 148 9.17 -14.19 17.86
N ASP A 149 8.96 -13.99 19.16
CA ASP A 149 7.63 -13.86 19.79
C ASP A 149 7.18 -12.40 19.93
N SER A 150 8.00 -11.43 19.47
CA SER A 150 7.63 -10.01 19.42
C SER A 150 6.44 -9.80 18.49
N PHE A 151 5.61 -8.79 18.76
CA PHE A 151 4.50 -8.45 17.88
C PHE A 151 4.99 -8.16 16.47
N GLY A 152 6.12 -7.45 16.31
CA GLY A 152 6.83 -7.28 15.04
C GLY A 152 8.12 -8.08 15.02
N ALA A 153 8.31 -8.93 14.02
CA ALA A 153 9.53 -9.72 13.78
C ALA A 153 9.53 -10.29 12.34
N GLY A 154 10.56 -11.05 11.98
CA GLY A 154 10.65 -11.73 10.68
C GLY A 154 10.89 -10.75 9.52
N PHE A 155 11.67 -9.68 9.77
CA PHE A 155 11.89 -8.60 8.79
C PHE A 155 12.69 -9.04 7.57
N GLU A 156 13.35 -10.19 7.61
CA GLU A 156 13.95 -10.87 6.45
C GLU A 156 12.94 -11.15 5.34
N ILE A 157 11.64 -11.17 5.67
CA ILE A 157 10.56 -11.32 4.69
C ILE A 157 10.61 -10.25 3.60
N PHE A 158 11.02 -9.02 3.93
CA PHE A 158 11.12 -7.93 2.95
C PHE A 158 12.19 -8.22 1.89
N ASP A 159 13.34 -8.74 2.30
CA ASP A 159 14.40 -9.18 1.38
C ASP A 159 13.96 -10.39 0.56
N THR A 160 13.23 -11.32 1.19
CA THR A 160 12.68 -12.51 0.54
C THR A 160 11.67 -12.13 -0.55
N ILE A 161 10.78 -11.17 -0.29
CA ILE A 161 9.83 -10.64 -1.28
C ILE A 161 10.59 -9.91 -2.38
N ALA A 162 11.55 -9.04 -2.06
CA ALA A 162 12.36 -8.32 -3.04
C ALA A 162 13.12 -9.28 -3.97
N ALA A 163 13.63 -10.40 -3.45
CA ALA A 163 14.32 -11.42 -4.22
C ALA A 163 13.41 -12.12 -5.25
N ARG A 164 12.07 -12.08 -5.08
CA ARG A 164 11.12 -12.60 -6.09
C ARG A 164 11.04 -11.76 -7.34
N GLN A 165 11.52 -10.52 -7.32
CA GLN A 165 11.48 -9.59 -8.44
C GLN A 165 10.07 -9.45 -9.03
N ALA A 166 9.06 -9.38 -8.14
CA ALA A 166 7.67 -9.20 -8.55
C ALA A 166 7.50 -7.89 -9.35
N ASP A 167 6.64 -7.92 -10.37
CA ASP A 167 6.28 -6.73 -11.15
C ASP A 167 5.57 -5.70 -10.27
N VAL A 168 4.73 -6.20 -9.34
CA VAL A 168 3.93 -5.37 -8.44
C VAL A 168 3.97 -5.95 -7.02
N MET A 169 4.20 -5.11 -6.03
CA MET A 169 3.90 -5.38 -4.63
C MET A 169 2.55 -4.74 -4.30
N LEU A 170 1.55 -5.56 -4.00
CA LEU A 170 0.21 -5.16 -3.58
C LEU A 170 0.12 -5.23 -2.05
N TRP A 171 -0.03 -4.07 -1.41
CA TRP A 171 -0.14 -3.95 0.04
C TRP A 171 -1.62 -3.93 0.45
N LEU A 172 -2.00 -4.85 1.34
CA LEU A 172 -3.40 -5.14 1.68
C LEU A 172 -3.90 -4.43 2.94
N GLY A 173 -3.30 -3.31 3.29
CA GLY A 173 -3.61 -2.60 4.53
C GLY A 173 -2.69 -2.99 5.68
N ASP A 174 -2.82 -2.27 6.81
CA ASP A 174 -1.91 -2.37 7.95
C ASP A 174 -0.44 -2.21 7.53
N ASN A 175 -0.20 -1.26 6.64
CA ASN A 175 1.14 -0.96 6.14
C ASN A 175 1.98 -0.22 7.17
N ILE A 176 1.30 0.42 8.11
CA ILE A 176 1.81 0.98 9.36
C ILE A 176 0.83 0.61 10.48
N TYR A 177 1.27 0.82 11.71
CA TYR A 177 0.42 0.66 12.89
C TYR A 177 0.50 1.94 13.71
N TYR A 178 -0.57 2.73 13.71
CA TYR A 178 -0.71 3.80 14.66
C TYR A 178 -0.74 3.25 16.10
N ARG A 179 -0.27 4.03 17.06
CA ARG A 179 -0.34 3.75 18.50
C ARG A 179 -1.31 4.74 19.13
N ASP A 180 -1.88 4.39 20.28
CA ASP A 180 -2.76 5.29 21.01
C ASP A 180 -2.06 6.64 21.29
N SER A 181 -0.75 6.59 21.55
CA SER A 181 0.08 7.79 21.72
C SER A 181 0.21 8.68 20.48
N ASP A 182 -0.09 8.18 19.30
CA ASP A 182 -0.05 8.96 18.07
C ASP A 182 -1.29 9.87 17.93
N PHE A 183 -2.34 9.62 18.72
CA PHE A 183 -3.58 10.39 18.72
C PHE A 183 -3.67 11.39 19.89
N GLU A 184 -2.71 11.37 20.83
CA GLU A 184 -2.69 12.17 22.04
C GLU A 184 -1.36 12.93 22.22
N PRO A 185 -1.38 14.21 22.59
CA PRO A 185 -2.57 15.06 22.73
C PRO A 185 -3.14 15.44 21.35
N ALA A 186 -4.43 15.76 21.27
CA ALA A 186 -5.16 15.95 20.03
C ALA A 186 -4.60 17.05 19.09
N ASP A 187 -3.98 18.09 19.63
CA ASP A 187 -3.36 19.18 18.87
C ASP A 187 -2.03 18.78 18.21
N GLU A 188 -1.39 17.70 18.67
CA GLU A 188 -0.16 17.12 18.09
C GLU A 188 -0.44 15.88 17.22
N ALA A 189 -1.65 15.34 17.27
CA ALA A 189 -1.98 14.04 16.67
C ALA A 189 -1.61 13.95 15.18
N ALA A 190 -1.92 14.98 14.39
CA ALA A 190 -1.58 14.99 12.96
C ALA A 190 -0.06 14.86 12.71
N ALA A 191 0.76 15.54 13.52
CA ALA A 191 2.22 15.48 13.41
C ALA A 191 2.75 14.10 13.84
N ARG A 192 2.20 13.52 14.92
CA ARG A 192 2.59 12.19 15.41
C ARG A 192 2.21 11.08 14.43
N MET A 193 1.01 11.14 13.88
CA MET A 193 0.57 10.24 12.81
C MET A 193 1.51 10.31 11.60
N HIS A 194 1.95 11.50 11.22
CA HIS A 194 2.91 11.70 10.15
C HIS A 194 4.29 11.11 10.48
N GLN A 195 4.77 11.32 11.71
CA GLN A 195 6.03 10.73 12.20
C GLN A 195 6.00 9.19 12.17
N ARG A 196 4.84 8.57 12.46
CA ARG A 196 4.65 7.13 12.36
C ARG A 196 4.89 6.63 10.94
N TRP A 197 4.33 7.29 9.94
CA TRP A 197 4.59 7.00 8.54
C TRP A 197 6.08 7.14 8.18
N ALA A 198 6.69 8.27 8.57
CA ALA A 198 8.09 8.52 8.29
C ALA A 198 9.00 7.46 8.93
N ALA A 199 8.76 7.09 10.19
CA ALA A 199 9.52 6.04 10.88
C ALA A 199 9.40 4.68 10.18
N THR A 200 8.19 4.32 9.74
CA THR A 200 7.99 3.06 8.99
C THR A 200 8.70 3.11 7.63
N ARG A 201 8.59 4.22 6.90
CA ARG A 201 9.19 4.37 5.57
C ARG A 201 10.71 4.48 5.57
N SER A 202 11.32 4.91 6.68
CA SER A 202 12.79 4.93 6.86
C SER A 202 13.35 3.64 7.45
N PHE A 203 12.52 2.65 7.77
CA PHE A 203 12.99 1.38 8.35
C PHE A 203 13.93 0.65 7.39
N ALA A 204 15.19 0.45 7.82
CA ALA A 204 16.26 -0.05 6.95
C ALA A 204 15.94 -1.39 6.25
N PRO A 205 15.38 -2.42 6.93
CA PRO A 205 15.06 -3.68 6.26
C PRO A 205 14.00 -3.56 5.14
N LEU A 206 13.18 -2.51 5.15
CA LEU A 206 12.14 -2.30 4.15
C LEU A 206 12.69 -1.71 2.83
N GLN A 207 13.86 -1.05 2.87
CA GLN A 207 14.32 -0.20 1.76
C GLN A 207 14.52 -0.96 0.45
N ARG A 208 15.09 -2.17 0.50
CA ARG A 208 15.30 -2.98 -0.70
C ARG A 208 13.97 -3.34 -1.38
N LEU A 209 12.95 -3.71 -0.59
CA LEU A 209 11.63 -4.00 -1.12
C LEU A 209 11.00 -2.77 -1.78
N LEU A 210 11.06 -1.59 -1.14
CA LEU A 210 10.50 -0.35 -1.72
C LEU A 210 11.10 0.01 -3.09
N ARG A 211 12.36 -0.38 -3.34
CA ARG A 211 13.06 -0.15 -4.61
C ARG A 211 12.79 -1.21 -5.68
N THR A 212 12.07 -2.30 -5.34
CA THR A 212 11.87 -3.45 -6.21
C THR A 212 10.46 -3.46 -6.79
N GLY A 213 10.34 -3.38 -8.12
CA GLY A 213 9.03 -3.42 -8.80
C GLY A 213 8.21 -2.14 -8.63
N GLN A 214 6.91 -2.27 -8.78
CA GLN A 214 5.92 -1.21 -8.62
C GLN A 214 5.07 -1.49 -7.40
N HIS A 215 4.66 -0.46 -6.67
CA HIS A 215 3.90 -0.60 -5.43
C HIS A 215 2.53 0.04 -5.55
N VAL A 216 1.53 -0.66 -5.05
CA VAL A 216 0.17 -0.15 -4.89
C VAL A 216 -0.40 -0.63 -3.57
N ALA A 217 -1.21 0.17 -2.93
CA ALA A 217 -1.71 -0.12 -1.60
C ALA A 217 -3.18 0.26 -1.41
N ILE A 218 -3.81 -0.46 -0.50
CA ILE A 218 -4.98 -0.03 0.25
C ILE A 218 -4.57 0.18 1.71
N TRP A 219 -5.45 0.69 2.50
CA TRP A 219 -5.32 0.72 3.95
C TRP A 219 -6.23 -0.29 4.63
N ASP A 220 -6.04 -0.49 5.95
CA ASP A 220 -6.98 -1.10 6.84
C ASP A 220 -7.08 -0.23 8.11
N ASP A 221 -7.55 -0.76 9.24
CA ASP A 221 -7.78 0.04 10.46
C ASP A 221 -6.52 0.70 11.01
N HIS A 222 -5.38 0.00 11.03
CA HIS A 222 -4.15 0.52 11.63
C HIS A 222 -3.45 1.62 10.81
N ASP A 223 -3.67 1.69 9.50
CA ASP A 223 -3.24 2.86 8.68
C ASP A 223 -4.23 4.02 8.76
N TYR A 224 -5.47 3.72 9.05
CA TYR A 224 -6.56 4.67 9.06
C TYR A 224 -6.72 5.34 10.43
N GLY A 225 -6.67 4.56 11.53
CA GLY A 225 -6.94 5.05 12.88
C GLY A 225 -6.61 4.04 13.98
N PRO A 226 -7.30 4.11 15.12
CA PRO A 226 -7.28 3.08 16.15
C PRO A 226 -7.81 1.73 15.64
N ASN A 227 -7.44 0.65 16.34
CA ASN A 227 -7.95 -0.69 16.04
C ASN A 227 -9.47 -0.71 15.85
N ASN A 228 -9.93 -1.30 14.76
CA ASN A 228 -11.32 -1.39 14.32
C ASN A 228 -12.00 -0.03 14.07
N ALA A 229 -11.23 1.00 13.75
CA ALA A 229 -11.78 2.33 13.46
C ALA A 229 -12.72 2.31 12.24
N ASN A 230 -13.77 3.11 12.32
CA ASN A 230 -14.81 3.25 11.31
C ASN A 230 -14.98 4.72 10.90
N ARG A 231 -16.05 5.06 10.17
CA ARG A 231 -16.29 6.42 9.64
C ARG A 231 -16.40 7.52 10.72
N GLU A 232 -16.58 7.17 11.98
CA GLU A 232 -16.68 8.13 13.09
C GLU A 232 -15.31 8.60 13.58
N PHE A 233 -14.21 8.02 13.08
CA PHE A 233 -12.87 8.47 13.45
C PHE A 233 -12.64 9.93 13.05
N ALA A 234 -12.40 10.78 14.05
CA ALA A 234 -12.34 12.23 13.87
C ALA A 234 -11.19 12.68 12.95
N LEU A 235 -10.07 11.94 12.93
CA LEU A 235 -8.87 12.27 12.15
C LEU A 235 -8.81 11.55 10.79
N LYS A 236 -9.89 10.97 10.31
CA LYS A 236 -9.91 10.22 9.04
C LYS A 236 -9.44 11.03 7.82
N ALA A 237 -9.74 12.32 7.77
CA ALA A 237 -9.26 13.19 6.69
C ALA A 237 -7.73 13.39 6.75
N THR A 238 -7.17 13.50 7.96
CA THR A 238 -5.72 13.56 8.22
C THR A 238 -5.05 12.25 7.81
N ALA A 239 -5.62 11.10 8.20
CA ALA A 239 -5.13 9.78 7.80
C ALA A 239 -5.08 9.63 6.27
N LEU A 240 -6.15 10.07 5.57
CA LEU A 240 -6.19 10.06 4.11
C LEU A 240 -5.13 10.98 3.48
N ALA A 241 -4.89 12.15 4.06
CA ALA A 241 -3.83 13.05 3.59
C ALA A 241 -2.45 12.39 3.72
N HIS A 242 -2.16 11.80 4.88
CA HIS A 242 -0.90 11.07 5.09
C HIS A 242 -0.76 9.87 4.17
N PHE A 243 -1.81 9.07 3.97
CA PHE A 243 -1.76 7.96 3.01
C PHE A 243 -1.36 8.45 1.61
N LYS A 244 -1.94 9.56 1.14
CA LYS A 244 -1.60 10.18 -0.15
C LYS A 244 -0.16 10.68 -0.21
N ASP A 245 0.40 11.13 0.90
CA ASP A 245 1.79 11.61 0.98
C ASP A 245 2.81 10.47 0.93
N TYR A 246 2.42 9.24 1.31
CA TYR A 246 3.33 8.10 1.40
C TYR A 246 3.12 7.01 0.36
N TRP A 247 2.18 7.19 -0.58
CA TRP A 247 1.93 6.27 -1.69
C TRP A 247 1.85 6.97 -3.04
N ALA A 248 2.21 6.23 -4.10
CA ALA A 248 2.10 6.70 -5.48
C ALA A 248 0.97 5.96 -6.23
N ASN A 249 -0.15 5.70 -5.57
CA ASN A 249 -1.33 5.13 -6.22
C ASN A 249 -1.83 6.02 -7.37
N PRO A 250 -2.45 5.44 -8.41
CA PRO A 250 -2.93 6.22 -9.56
C PRO A 250 -4.16 7.08 -9.25
N GLY A 251 -4.86 6.80 -8.15
CA GLY A 251 -6.07 7.52 -7.72
C GLY A 251 -6.42 7.29 -6.27
N TYR A 252 -7.30 8.13 -5.72
CA TYR A 252 -7.71 8.14 -4.31
C TYR A 252 -9.17 8.59 -4.22
N GLY A 253 -10.12 7.65 -4.36
CA GLY A 253 -11.56 7.94 -4.35
C GLY A 253 -12.07 8.64 -5.59
N LEU A 254 -13.21 9.30 -5.47
CA LEU A 254 -13.81 10.17 -6.48
C LEU A 254 -13.66 11.64 -6.06
N PRO A 255 -13.85 12.60 -6.96
CA PRO A 255 -13.72 14.02 -6.63
C PRO A 255 -14.56 14.47 -5.42
N ASP A 256 -15.75 13.87 -5.25
CA ASP A 256 -16.71 14.16 -4.19
C ASP A 256 -16.88 13.02 -3.17
N VAL A 257 -16.09 11.93 -3.28
CA VAL A 257 -16.12 10.77 -2.38
C VAL A 257 -14.69 10.43 -1.97
N PRO A 258 -14.22 10.93 -0.83
CA PRO A 258 -12.87 10.67 -0.35
C PRO A 258 -12.68 9.19 -0.02
N GLY A 259 -11.43 8.70 -0.17
CA GLY A 259 -11.03 7.33 0.14
C GLY A 259 -9.78 6.92 -0.61
N VAL A 260 -9.30 5.71 -0.36
CA VAL A 260 -8.13 5.14 -1.04
C VAL A 260 -8.50 4.27 -2.24
N PHE A 261 -9.79 4.09 -2.51
CA PHE A 261 -10.24 3.22 -3.60
C PHE A 261 -9.87 3.75 -4.98
N THR A 262 -9.49 2.84 -5.87
CA THR A 262 -9.09 3.15 -7.25
C THR A 262 -9.01 1.89 -8.11
N ARG A 263 -8.85 2.05 -9.44
CA ARG A 263 -8.58 0.96 -10.41
C ARG A 263 -7.12 0.98 -10.84
N VAL A 264 -6.55 -0.21 -11.04
CA VAL A 264 -5.19 -0.37 -11.59
C VAL A 264 -5.20 -1.42 -12.68
N PRO A 265 -5.19 -1.02 -13.96
CA PRO A 265 -5.06 -1.96 -15.07
C PRO A 265 -3.62 -2.46 -15.20
N LEU A 266 -3.45 -3.78 -15.31
CA LEU A 266 -2.18 -4.47 -15.45
C LEU A 266 -2.18 -5.45 -16.65
N GLY A 267 -2.61 -4.98 -17.82
CA GLY A 267 -2.90 -5.82 -18.98
C GLY A 267 -4.28 -6.46 -18.82
N ASP A 268 -4.38 -7.76 -19.08
CA ASP A 268 -5.63 -8.52 -18.93
C ASP A 268 -5.97 -8.87 -17.47
N VAL A 269 -5.26 -8.29 -16.50
CA VAL A 269 -5.52 -8.32 -15.06
C VAL A 269 -5.86 -6.92 -14.58
N GLU A 270 -6.90 -6.75 -13.77
CA GLU A 270 -7.27 -5.45 -13.23
C GLU A 270 -7.51 -5.52 -11.73
N LEU A 271 -6.91 -4.59 -10.97
CA LEU A 271 -7.13 -4.45 -9.55
C LEU A 271 -8.23 -3.43 -9.29
N PHE A 272 -9.21 -3.80 -8.47
CA PHE A 272 -10.24 -2.93 -7.91
C PHE A 272 -9.92 -2.77 -6.43
N LEU A 273 -9.16 -1.74 -6.11
CA LEU A 273 -8.74 -1.44 -4.75
C LEU A 273 -9.89 -0.77 -4.02
N LEU A 274 -10.24 -1.26 -2.84
CA LEU A 274 -11.35 -0.74 -2.03
C LEU A 274 -10.85 0.03 -0.82
N ASP A 275 -11.75 0.81 -0.27
CA ASP A 275 -11.62 1.50 1.02
C ASP A 275 -12.70 0.96 1.95
N ASP A 276 -12.34 0.18 2.92
CA ASP A 276 -13.27 -0.42 3.86
C ASP A 276 -13.32 0.29 5.22
N ARG A 277 -12.77 1.52 5.31
CA ARG A 277 -12.70 2.30 6.55
C ARG A 277 -13.42 3.63 6.48
N TYR A 278 -13.15 4.45 5.48
CA TYR A 278 -13.59 5.85 5.43
C TYR A 278 -15.11 6.03 5.52
N HIS A 279 -15.86 5.06 4.95
CA HIS A 279 -17.32 5.06 4.87
C HIS A 279 -17.97 3.95 5.71
N ARG A 280 -17.17 3.14 6.44
CA ARG A 280 -17.63 1.99 7.20
C ARG A 280 -18.49 2.40 8.38
N ASP A 281 -19.66 1.79 8.52
CA ASP A 281 -20.49 1.87 9.71
C ASP A 281 -19.91 1.04 10.85
N ASP A 282 -20.44 1.23 12.07
CA ASP A 282 -20.07 0.42 13.22
C ASP A 282 -20.43 -1.07 13.00
N ASP A 283 -19.45 -1.95 13.18
CA ASP A 283 -19.62 -3.40 13.08
C ASP A 283 -20.62 -3.99 14.07
N ALA A 284 -20.77 -3.37 15.23
CA ALA A 284 -21.71 -3.78 16.28
C ALA A 284 -23.12 -3.18 16.11
N GLY A 285 -23.31 -2.28 15.15
CA GLY A 285 -24.61 -1.66 14.88
C GLY A 285 -25.68 -2.68 14.52
N THR A 286 -26.95 -2.31 14.69
CA THR A 286 -28.10 -3.18 14.43
C THR A 286 -28.92 -2.80 13.21
N ASP A 287 -28.64 -1.63 12.60
CA ASP A 287 -29.34 -1.20 11.38
C ASP A 287 -28.99 -2.14 10.20
N PRO A 288 -29.98 -2.79 9.58
CA PRO A 288 -29.76 -3.66 8.43
C PRO A 288 -29.25 -2.91 7.19
N ALA A 289 -29.42 -1.59 7.13
CA ALA A 289 -28.93 -0.75 6.02
C ALA A 289 -27.45 -0.32 6.19
N ARG A 290 -26.76 -0.80 7.23
CA ARG A 290 -25.34 -0.51 7.44
C ARG A 290 -24.48 -0.93 6.26
N THR A 291 -23.43 -0.17 6.01
CA THR A 291 -22.52 -0.35 4.90
C THR A 291 -21.05 -0.44 5.36
N MET A 292 -20.26 -1.28 4.71
CA MET A 292 -18.81 -1.28 4.84
C MET A 292 -18.16 -0.32 3.85
N LEU A 293 -18.64 -0.31 2.61
CA LEU A 293 -18.02 0.43 1.51
C LEU A 293 -18.64 1.82 1.29
N GLY A 294 -19.87 2.03 1.76
CA GLY A 294 -20.66 3.21 1.40
C GLY A 294 -21.30 3.09 0.01
N ALA A 295 -22.50 3.67 -0.14
CA ALA A 295 -23.30 3.52 -1.36
C ALA A 295 -22.58 4.02 -2.64
N ARG A 296 -21.81 5.10 -2.54
CA ARG A 296 -21.12 5.73 -3.69
C ARG A 296 -19.93 4.89 -4.15
N GLN A 297 -19.11 4.37 -3.24
CA GLN A 297 -18.02 3.47 -3.60
C GLN A 297 -18.55 2.15 -4.16
N LEU A 298 -19.61 1.59 -3.55
CA LEU A 298 -20.24 0.37 -4.05
C LEU A 298 -20.82 0.54 -5.47
N ALA A 299 -21.43 1.70 -5.76
CA ALA A 299 -21.89 2.03 -7.11
C ALA A 299 -20.72 2.11 -8.09
N TRP A 300 -19.65 2.83 -7.71
CA TRP A 300 -18.41 2.90 -8.51
C TRP A 300 -17.82 1.51 -8.78
N LEU A 301 -17.75 0.62 -7.77
CA LEU A 301 -17.24 -0.73 -7.94
C LEU A 301 -18.06 -1.54 -8.95
N ARG A 302 -19.39 -1.45 -8.85
CA ARG A 302 -20.32 -2.11 -9.80
C ARG A 302 -20.12 -1.62 -11.23
N ASP A 303 -20.03 -0.32 -11.43
CA ASP A 303 -19.81 0.26 -12.76
C ASP A 303 -18.42 -0.13 -13.29
N ALA A 304 -17.38 -0.03 -12.46
CA ALA A 304 -16.03 -0.40 -12.83
C ALA A 304 -15.88 -1.88 -13.22
N LEU A 305 -16.54 -2.79 -12.47
CA LEU A 305 -16.55 -4.23 -12.81
C LEU A 305 -17.33 -4.53 -14.09
N ARG A 306 -18.45 -3.84 -14.33
CA ARG A 306 -19.24 -3.98 -15.56
C ARG A 306 -18.46 -3.52 -16.80
N ASP A 307 -17.73 -2.42 -16.67
CA ASP A 307 -16.95 -1.82 -17.75
C ASP A 307 -15.61 -2.51 -17.98
N SER A 308 -15.20 -3.40 -17.08
CA SER A 308 -13.93 -4.13 -17.18
C SER A 308 -14.02 -5.30 -18.16
N HIS A 309 -13.08 -5.33 -19.11
CA HIS A 309 -12.88 -6.44 -20.03
C HIS A 309 -11.68 -7.32 -19.64
N ALA A 310 -11.10 -7.09 -18.46
CA ALA A 310 -9.99 -7.90 -17.96
C ALA A 310 -10.39 -9.37 -17.76
N THR A 311 -9.48 -10.28 -18.06
CA THR A 311 -9.65 -11.73 -17.81
C THR A 311 -9.77 -12.01 -16.32
N PHE A 312 -8.94 -11.36 -15.51
CA PHE A 312 -8.96 -11.46 -14.04
C PHE A 312 -9.27 -10.10 -13.43
N LYS A 313 -10.33 -10.07 -12.60
CA LYS A 313 -10.80 -8.90 -11.86
C LYS A 313 -10.53 -9.10 -10.38
N LEU A 314 -9.45 -8.55 -9.87
CA LEU A 314 -9.03 -8.72 -8.49
C LEU A 314 -9.69 -7.63 -7.63
N VAL A 315 -10.66 -8.03 -6.81
CA VAL A 315 -11.31 -7.13 -5.84
C VAL A 315 -10.54 -7.19 -4.53
N VAL A 316 -9.88 -6.09 -4.18
CA VAL A 316 -8.89 -6.01 -3.11
C VAL A 316 -9.43 -5.18 -1.96
N ASN A 317 -9.44 -5.74 -0.77
CA ASN A 317 -9.96 -5.11 0.44
C ASN A 317 -9.03 -5.36 1.65
N GLY A 318 -9.06 -4.52 2.68
CA GLY A 318 -8.36 -4.75 3.94
C GLY A 318 -8.97 -5.94 4.68
N SER A 319 -10.21 -5.80 5.11
CA SER A 319 -10.97 -6.83 5.80
C SER A 319 -11.52 -7.92 4.85
N ARG A 320 -11.77 -9.12 5.37
CA ARG A 320 -12.30 -10.27 4.61
C ARG A 320 -13.69 -10.02 4.01
N MET A 321 -13.90 -10.50 2.79
CA MET A 321 -15.14 -10.31 2.04
C MET A 321 -16.04 -11.54 2.00
N LEU A 322 -15.50 -12.74 1.80
CA LEU A 322 -16.28 -13.98 1.60
C LEU A 322 -16.50 -14.80 2.86
N SER A 323 -15.64 -14.67 3.88
CA SER A 323 -15.75 -15.47 5.10
C SER A 323 -17.05 -15.16 5.84
N ASP A 324 -17.61 -16.18 6.48
CA ASP A 324 -18.77 -16.04 7.37
C ASP A 324 -18.30 -15.79 8.80
N ARG A 325 -19.21 -15.32 9.66
CA ARG A 325 -18.92 -15.20 11.09
C ARG A 325 -18.68 -16.61 11.66
N PRO A 326 -17.60 -16.84 12.43
CA PRO A 326 -17.26 -18.18 12.91
C PRO A 326 -18.34 -18.81 13.80
N SER A 327 -18.95 -18.04 14.71
CA SER A 327 -20.13 -18.42 15.50
C SER A 327 -20.79 -17.18 16.14
N ALA A 328 -22.02 -17.32 16.59
CA ALA A 328 -22.72 -16.27 17.34
C ALA A 328 -22.03 -15.92 18.68
N GLU A 329 -21.25 -16.85 19.24
CA GLU A 329 -20.52 -16.70 20.50
C GLU A 329 -19.14 -16.04 20.30
N GLN A 330 -18.56 -16.13 19.13
CA GLN A 330 -17.30 -15.47 18.76
C GLN A 330 -17.60 -14.04 18.31
N ARG A 331 -17.86 -13.18 19.29
CA ARG A 331 -17.95 -11.73 19.06
C ARG A 331 -16.54 -11.22 18.78
N GLY A 332 -16.36 -10.54 17.66
CA GLY A 332 -15.11 -9.92 17.29
C GLY A 332 -14.47 -10.62 16.10
N GLY A 333 -14.43 -9.96 15.04
CA GLY A 333 -13.82 -10.28 13.77
C GLY A 333 -14.39 -9.31 12.77
N GLU A 334 -13.51 -8.59 12.13
CA GLU A 334 -13.89 -7.68 11.08
C GLU A 334 -14.17 -8.45 9.79
N GLY A 335 -14.95 -7.85 8.93
CA GLY A 335 -15.24 -8.42 7.64
C GLY A 335 -16.61 -8.04 7.12
N TRP A 336 -16.83 -8.28 5.83
CA TRP A 336 -18.08 -7.95 5.17
C TRP A 336 -19.30 -8.75 5.70
N HIS A 337 -19.04 -9.84 6.44
CA HIS A 337 -20.07 -10.61 7.11
C HIS A 337 -20.83 -9.81 8.19
N ASN A 338 -20.25 -8.72 8.70
CA ASN A 338 -20.91 -7.78 9.62
C ASN A 338 -21.92 -6.87 8.91
N PHE A 339 -21.90 -6.83 7.58
CA PHE A 339 -22.76 -6.04 6.69
C PHE A 339 -23.50 -6.97 5.71
N PRO A 340 -24.31 -7.91 6.21
CA PRO A 340 -24.83 -9.02 5.41
C PRO A 340 -25.74 -8.59 4.26
N ALA A 341 -26.50 -7.50 4.43
CA ALA A 341 -27.39 -7.00 3.39
C ALA A 341 -26.60 -6.42 2.19
N GLU A 342 -25.58 -5.59 2.47
CA GLU A 342 -24.72 -5.03 1.45
C GLU A 342 -23.95 -6.14 0.71
N ARG A 343 -23.34 -7.07 1.44
CA ARG A 343 -22.60 -8.21 0.89
C ARG A 343 -23.49 -9.08 -0.01
N GLN A 344 -24.67 -9.47 0.48
CA GLN A 344 -25.59 -10.31 -0.28
C GLN A 344 -26.06 -9.61 -1.56
N ALA A 345 -26.47 -8.35 -1.46
CA ALA A 345 -26.89 -7.55 -2.61
C ALA A 345 -25.77 -7.39 -3.66
N PHE A 346 -24.51 -7.31 -3.26
CA PHE A 346 -23.38 -7.28 -4.19
C PHE A 346 -23.15 -8.64 -4.86
N MET A 347 -23.22 -9.73 -4.09
CA MET A 347 -23.06 -11.08 -4.65
C MET A 347 -24.17 -11.44 -5.64
N ASP A 348 -25.42 -11.08 -5.34
CA ASP A 348 -26.56 -11.27 -6.23
C ASP A 348 -26.42 -10.43 -7.51
N TRP A 349 -25.90 -9.22 -7.36
CA TRP A 349 -25.62 -8.34 -8.50
C TRP A 349 -24.55 -8.93 -9.44
N LEU A 350 -23.46 -9.54 -8.88
CA LEU A 350 -22.43 -10.23 -9.70
C LEU A 350 -23.05 -11.33 -10.56
N VAL A 351 -23.99 -12.12 -9.99
CA VAL A 351 -24.71 -13.17 -10.72
C VAL A 351 -25.62 -12.56 -11.78
N ALA A 352 -26.47 -11.61 -11.40
CA ALA A 352 -27.44 -10.98 -12.30
C ALA A 352 -26.80 -10.29 -13.52
N GLN A 353 -25.61 -9.70 -13.33
CA GLN A 353 -24.84 -9.05 -14.39
C GLN A 353 -23.87 -9.99 -15.11
N ARG A 354 -23.79 -11.27 -14.73
CA ARG A 354 -22.86 -12.26 -15.28
C ARG A 354 -21.41 -11.75 -15.29
N ILE A 355 -20.98 -11.18 -14.15
CA ILE A 355 -19.60 -10.67 -14.02
C ILE A 355 -18.65 -11.85 -13.80
N ASP A 356 -17.90 -12.18 -14.84
CA ASP A 356 -16.87 -13.23 -14.81
C ASP A 356 -15.49 -12.71 -14.39
N GLY A 357 -14.60 -13.63 -13.98
CA GLY A 357 -13.20 -13.34 -13.68
C GLY A 357 -12.95 -12.72 -12.32
N VAL A 358 -13.94 -12.68 -11.42
CA VAL A 358 -13.79 -12.06 -10.09
C VAL A 358 -13.05 -12.99 -9.13
N PHE A 359 -12.00 -12.46 -8.52
CA PHE A 359 -11.22 -13.09 -7.45
C PHE A 359 -10.99 -12.05 -6.34
N PHE A 360 -11.25 -12.41 -5.08
CA PHE A 360 -11.12 -11.51 -3.94
C PHE A 360 -9.76 -11.67 -3.28
N ILE A 361 -9.23 -10.57 -2.75
CA ILE A 361 -7.97 -10.55 -2.00
C ILE A 361 -8.17 -9.69 -0.75
N SER A 362 -7.76 -10.20 0.41
CA SER A 362 -7.85 -9.50 1.69
C SER A 362 -6.66 -9.75 2.61
N GLY A 363 -6.60 -9.01 3.73
CA GLY A 363 -5.57 -9.09 4.75
C GLY A 363 -6.12 -9.33 6.16
N ASP A 364 -5.73 -8.50 7.13
CA ASP A 364 -6.23 -8.31 8.48
C ASP A 364 -5.91 -9.44 9.49
N ILE A 365 -6.40 -10.63 9.29
CA ILE A 365 -6.65 -11.65 10.33
C ILE A 365 -5.42 -12.39 10.88
N HIS A 366 -4.21 -12.02 10.50
CA HIS A 366 -2.94 -12.60 10.97
C HIS A 366 -2.79 -14.11 10.75
N TYR A 367 -3.39 -14.66 9.70
CA TYR A 367 -3.13 -15.98 9.10
C TYR A 367 -3.56 -15.96 7.63
N THR A 368 -3.05 -16.89 6.84
CA THR A 368 -3.30 -16.96 5.39
C THR A 368 -4.08 -18.22 5.04
N HIS A 369 -5.04 -18.08 4.16
CA HIS A 369 -5.77 -19.20 3.56
C HIS A 369 -6.54 -18.78 2.30
N LEU A 370 -6.97 -19.77 1.51
CA LEU A 370 -8.00 -19.58 0.49
C LEU A 370 -9.38 -19.92 1.05
N THR A 371 -10.36 -19.08 0.76
CA THR A 371 -11.78 -19.31 1.03
C THR A 371 -12.50 -19.52 -0.28
N GLU A 372 -13.42 -20.48 -0.34
CA GLU A 372 -14.30 -20.69 -1.49
C GLU A 372 -15.77 -20.63 -1.07
N ARG A 373 -16.58 -19.91 -1.84
CA ARG A 373 -18.02 -19.75 -1.61
C ARG A 373 -18.79 -20.13 -2.86
N GLU A 374 -19.47 -21.28 -2.78
CA GLU A 374 -20.37 -21.76 -3.83
C GLU A 374 -21.54 -20.80 -4.05
N ARG A 375 -21.96 -20.68 -5.29
CA ARG A 375 -23.13 -19.89 -5.71
C ARG A 375 -23.94 -20.68 -6.75
N PRO A 376 -25.25 -20.84 -6.56
CA PRO A 376 -26.08 -21.56 -7.53
C PRO A 376 -26.06 -20.93 -8.93
N GLY A 377 -25.85 -21.74 -9.94
CA GLY A 377 -25.96 -21.32 -11.35
C GLY A 377 -24.80 -20.49 -11.91
N THR A 378 -23.69 -20.39 -11.16
CA THR A 378 -22.48 -19.68 -11.60
C THR A 378 -21.23 -20.30 -10.98
N TYR A 379 -20.04 -19.75 -11.28
CA TYR A 379 -18.78 -20.19 -10.68
C TYR A 379 -18.69 -19.82 -9.19
N PRO A 380 -17.96 -20.59 -8.37
CA PRO A 380 -17.70 -20.23 -6.97
C PRO A 380 -16.83 -18.98 -6.87
N LEU A 381 -17.09 -18.13 -5.88
CA LEU A 381 -16.18 -17.03 -5.55
C LEU A 381 -15.03 -17.54 -4.69
N THR A 382 -13.82 -17.09 -5.02
CA THR A 382 -12.61 -17.41 -4.26
C THR A 382 -12.03 -16.14 -3.66
N GLU A 383 -11.53 -16.21 -2.44
CA GLU A 383 -10.81 -15.16 -1.73
C GLU A 383 -9.47 -15.68 -1.21
N LEU A 384 -8.39 -14.98 -1.54
CA LEU A 384 -7.11 -15.11 -0.88
C LEU A 384 -7.06 -14.13 0.30
N THR A 385 -6.95 -14.62 1.53
CA THR A 385 -6.55 -13.82 2.68
C THR A 385 -5.07 -14.03 2.94
N CYS A 386 -4.25 -12.97 2.93
CA CYS A 386 -2.79 -13.06 3.04
C CYS A 386 -2.25 -12.14 4.14
N SER A 387 -1.93 -12.73 5.30
CA SER A 387 -1.54 -12.06 6.54
C SER A 387 -0.83 -13.05 7.49
N PRO A 388 0.08 -12.60 8.40
CA PRO A 388 0.72 -11.31 8.45
C PRO A 388 2.10 -11.33 7.79
N LEU A 389 2.57 -10.15 7.35
CA LEU A 389 3.97 -9.99 6.93
C LEU A 389 4.91 -10.06 8.14
N THR A 390 4.84 -9.09 9.04
CA THR A 390 5.72 -8.98 10.20
C THR A 390 4.99 -8.93 11.54
N ALA A 391 3.69 -8.68 11.55
CA ALA A 391 2.89 -8.68 12.76
C ALA A 391 2.80 -10.08 13.39
N ARG A 392 2.31 -10.15 14.62
CA ARG A 392 2.15 -11.40 15.37
C ARG A 392 1.05 -12.25 14.73
N VAL A 393 1.33 -13.52 14.54
CA VAL A 393 0.36 -14.51 14.06
C VAL A 393 -0.81 -14.66 15.03
N HIS A 394 -2.03 -14.84 14.52
CA HIS A 394 -3.20 -15.05 15.34
C HIS A 394 -3.06 -16.34 16.17
N PRO A 395 -3.22 -16.29 17.51
CA PRO A 395 -2.92 -17.43 18.38
C PRO A 395 -3.91 -18.60 18.23
N ARG A 396 -5.09 -18.35 17.71
CA ARG A 396 -6.18 -19.32 17.49
C ARG A 396 -6.86 -19.04 16.16
N PRO A 397 -6.25 -19.41 15.03
CA PRO A 397 -6.87 -19.23 13.74
C PRO A 397 -8.17 -20.05 13.66
N PHE A 398 -9.19 -19.46 13.04
CA PHE A 398 -10.48 -20.13 12.83
C PHE A 398 -10.94 -19.86 11.39
N PRO A 399 -10.29 -20.51 10.42
CA PRO A 399 -10.66 -20.37 9.03
C PRO A 399 -12.08 -20.92 8.82
N VAL A 400 -12.94 -20.10 8.23
CA VAL A 400 -14.29 -20.51 7.84
C VAL A 400 -14.32 -20.69 6.33
N ARG A 401 -14.81 -21.82 5.84
CA ARG A 401 -14.83 -22.19 4.42
C ARG A 401 -13.43 -22.25 3.79
N GLU A 402 -12.45 -22.66 4.55
CA GLU A 402 -11.09 -22.86 4.06
C GLU A 402 -11.06 -23.92 2.95
N MET A 403 -10.31 -23.63 1.91
CA MET A 403 -9.86 -24.67 0.98
C MET A 403 -8.81 -25.53 1.67
N ALA A 404 -9.06 -26.82 1.78
CA ALA A 404 -8.24 -27.74 2.54
C ALA A 404 -6.75 -27.65 2.18
N GLY A 405 -5.90 -27.54 3.20
CA GLY A 405 -4.45 -27.48 3.05
C GLY A 405 -3.88 -26.11 2.70
N THR A 406 -4.69 -25.05 2.75
CA THR A 406 -4.22 -23.69 2.43
C THR A 406 -3.94 -22.82 3.65
N LEU A 407 -4.22 -23.29 4.88
CA LEU A 407 -3.98 -22.54 6.10
C LEU A 407 -2.49 -22.40 6.41
N VAL A 408 -2.02 -21.16 6.56
CA VAL A 408 -0.67 -20.82 7.04
C VAL A 408 -0.77 -20.02 8.33
N THR A 409 -0.14 -20.50 9.40
CA THR A 409 -0.17 -19.93 10.74
C THR A 409 1.22 -19.45 11.19
N GLN A 410 1.95 -18.86 10.28
CA GLN A 410 3.23 -18.21 10.51
C GLN A 410 3.31 -16.93 9.68
N ARG A 411 4.32 -16.07 9.93
CA ARG A 411 4.58 -14.90 9.10
C ARG A 411 4.84 -15.35 7.67
N ASN A 412 4.18 -14.70 6.73
CA ASN A 412 4.16 -15.15 5.35
C ASN A 412 3.80 -14.00 4.40
N PHE A 413 4.01 -14.24 3.12
CA PHE A 413 3.50 -13.43 2.02
C PHE A 413 2.94 -14.34 0.93
N CYS A 414 2.18 -13.77 0.01
CA CYS A 414 1.62 -14.53 -1.10
C CYS A 414 2.12 -14.00 -2.44
N THR A 415 2.04 -14.86 -3.46
CA THR A 415 2.27 -14.48 -4.85
C THR A 415 1.08 -14.88 -5.70
N LEU A 416 0.75 -14.00 -6.66
CA LEU A 416 -0.22 -14.25 -7.73
C LEU A 416 0.53 -14.16 -9.05
N GLN A 417 0.70 -15.28 -9.73
CA GLN A 417 1.34 -15.36 -11.04
C GLN A 417 0.30 -15.59 -12.12
N PHE A 418 0.25 -14.68 -13.09
CA PHE A 418 -0.63 -14.77 -14.25
C PHE A 418 0.19 -15.16 -15.46
N SER A 419 -0.21 -16.25 -16.14
CA SER A 419 0.55 -16.83 -17.26
C SER A 419 -0.37 -17.41 -18.32
N GLY A 420 0.21 -17.79 -19.46
CA GLY A 420 -0.48 -18.42 -20.56
C GLY A 420 -1.04 -17.45 -21.61
N PRO A 421 -1.38 -17.94 -22.81
CA PRO A 421 -1.89 -17.12 -23.91
C PRO A 421 -3.33 -16.68 -23.67
N ALA A 422 -3.80 -15.70 -24.45
CA ALA A 422 -5.21 -15.33 -24.49
C ALA A 422 -6.11 -16.56 -24.70
N GLY A 423 -7.18 -16.68 -23.92
CA GLY A 423 -8.11 -17.83 -23.94
C GLY A 423 -7.66 -19.05 -23.14
N ALA A 424 -6.40 -19.11 -22.69
CA ALA A 424 -5.88 -20.17 -21.80
C ALA A 424 -5.05 -19.58 -20.64
N ARG A 425 -5.51 -18.46 -20.09
CA ARG A 425 -4.87 -17.79 -18.95
C ARG A 425 -5.05 -18.57 -17.66
N VAL A 426 -4.01 -18.59 -16.85
CA VAL A 426 -3.99 -19.25 -15.53
C VAL A 426 -3.47 -18.27 -14.50
N LEU A 427 -4.20 -18.17 -13.38
CA LEU A 427 -3.72 -17.58 -12.13
C LEU A 427 -3.18 -18.69 -11.23
N ARG A 428 -1.92 -18.58 -10.85
CA ARG A 428 -1.29 -19.45 -9.83
C ARG A 428 -1.09 -18.62 -8.56
N VAL A 429 -1.68 -19.09 -7.46
CA VAL A 429 -1.59 -18.47 -6.13
C VAL A 429 -0.72 -19.33 -5.25
N ALA A 430 0.25 -18.74 -4.54
CA ALA A 430 1.10 -19.48 -3.61
C ALA A 430 1.36 -18.65 -2.34
N ALA A 431 1.47 -19.32 -1.19
CA ALA A 431 1.93 -18.74 0.07
C ALA A 431 3.36 -19.17 0.40
N TRP A 432 4.13 -18.26 0.96
CA TRP A 432 5.56 -18.40 1.25
C TRP A 432 5.87 -17.93 2.65
N ASP A 433 6.72 -18.63 3.40
CA ASP A 433 7.19 -18.16 4.70
C ASP A 433 8.26 -17.07 4.57
N THR A 434 8.76 -16.57 5.70
CA THR A 434 9.79 -15.50 5.76
C THR A 434 11.11 -15.91 5.10
N ALA A 435 11.43 -17.19 5.06
CA ALA A 435 12.62 -17.72 4.40
C ALA A 435 12.43 -18.00 2.90
N GLY A 436 11.19 -17.85 2.39
CA GLY A 436 10.88 -18.11 0.99
C GLY A 436 10.56 -19.57 0.67
N THR A 437 10.25 -20.38 1.69
CA THR A 437 9.76 -21.76 1.49
C THR A 437 8.27 -21.71 1.15
N ARG A 438 7.90 -22.36 0.04
CA ARG A 438 6.50 -22.45 -0.38
C ARG A 438 5.70 -23.33 0.58
N GLN A 439 4.63 -22.79 1.14
CA GLN A 439 3.73 -23.49 2.06
C GLN A 439 2.66 -24.28 1.27
N TRP A 440 2.08 -23.64 0.27
CA TRP A 440 1.13 -24.26 -0.66
C TRP A 440 1.08 -23.49 -1.98
N GLU A 441 0.44 -24.09 -2.98
CA GLU A 441 0.15 -23.49 -4.28
C GLU A 441 -1.19 -24.01 -4.80
N ALA A 442 -1.98 -23.14 -5.45
CA ALA A 442 -3.24 -23.47 -6.10
C ALA A 442 -3.34 -22.79 -7.47
N GLU A 443 -3.99 -23.45 -8.42
CA GLU A 443 -4.18 -22.94 -9.78
C GLU A 443 -5.64 -22.65 -10.08
N PHE A 444 -5.87 -21.53 -10.76
CA PHE A 444 -7.17 -21.05 -11.19
C PHE A 444 -7.11 -20.72 -12.69
N PRO A 445 -7.40 -21.69 -13.58
CA PRO A 445 -7.63 -21.38 -14.98
C PRO A 445 -8.75 -20.34 -15.11
N ALA A 446 -8.62 -19.40 -16.04
CA ALA A 446 -9.63 -18.33 -16.22
C ALA A 446 -11.04 -18.92 -16.45
N THR A 447 -11.13 -20.09 -17.06
CA THR A 447 -12.40 -20.83 -17.27
C THR A 447 -13.08 -21.24 -15.97
N ARG A 448 -12.35 -21.42 -14.86
CA ARG A 448 -12.92 -21.69 -13.53
C ARG A 448 -13.65 -20.49 -12.94
N LEU A 449 -13.37 -19.29 -13.42
CA LEU A 449 -13.96 -18.03 -12.97
C LEU A 449 -14.99 -17.50 -13.97
N GLN A 450 -15.60 -18.37 -14.77
CA GLN A 450 -16.60 -18.04 -15.76
C GLN A 450 -17.93 -18.73 -15.45
N THR A 451 -19.00 -18.02 -15.72
CA THR A 451 -20.36 -18.58 -15.65
C THR A 451 -20.54 -19.61 -16.77
N PRO A 452 -20.98 -20.83 -16.45
CA PRO A 452 -21.22 -21.90 -17.42
C PRO A 452 -22.19 -21.52 -18.55
#